data_98e73e7c33dabb4b7c007d216605c3c4
#
_entry.id   98e73e7c33dabb4b7c007d216605c3c4
#
_cell.length_a   1.000
_cell.length_b   1.000
_cell.length_c   1.000
_cell.angle_alpha   90.00
_cell.angle_beta   90.00
_cell.angle_gamma   90.00
#
_symmetry.space_group_name_H-M   'P 1'
#
loop_
_entity.id
_entity.type
_entity.pdbx_description
1 polymer ?
#
loop_
_entity_poly.entity_id
_entity_poly.type
_entity_poly.pdbx_seq_one_letter_code
_entity_poly.pdbx_strand_id
1 'polypeptide(L)' 'MNETVNVIVWSLYVWLGAMPSYDIELRPILEQRTKLVGEYETQARCEEERNKQLYVARCIPRQTERKQ' A
#
# COMPACT_ATOMS: atom_id res chain seq x y z
N MET A 1 -19.26 20.45 17.73
CA MET A 1 -18.84 19.10 18.02
C MET A 1 -18.12 18.48 16.82
N ASN A 2 -16.99 17.83 17.09
CA ASN A 2 -16.26 17.16 16.04
C ASN A 2 -16.86 15.78 15.84
N GLU A 3 -17.45 15.58 14.70
CA GLU A 3 -17.96 14.26 14.35
C GLU A 3 -16.88 13.47 13.64
N THR A 4 -16.75 12.23 14.00
CA THR A 4 -15.84 11.31 13.34
C THR A 4 -16.59 10.60 12.23
N VAL A 5 -16.09 10.72 11.02
CA VAL A 5 -16.68 10.03 9.86
C VAL A 5 -15.71 8.99 9.38
N ASN A 6 -16.27 7.83 9.04
CA ASN A 6 -15.48 6.78 8.40
C ASN A 6 -15.41 7.06 6.90
N VAL A 7 -14.21 7.23 6.41
CA VAL A 7 -13.99 7.42 4.98
C VAL A 7 -13.12 6.29 4.46
N ILE A 8 -13.29 5.99 3.19
CA ILE A 8 -12.48 4.97 2.55
C ILE A 8 -11.38 5.68 1.77
N VAL A 9 -10.14 5.33 2.07
CA VAL A 9 -8.99 5.78 1.30
C VAL A 9 -8.39 4.58 0.58
N TRP A 10 -7.85 4.83 -0.60
CA TRP A 10 -7.23 3.79 -1.41
C TRP A 10 -5.73 3.89 -1.25
N SER A 11 -5.16 2.90 -0.59
CA SER A 11 -3.72 2.84 -0.35
C SER A 11 -3.04 2.12 -1.48
N LEU A 12 -2.06 2.77 -2.09
CA LEU A 12 -1.31 2.19 -3.18
C LEU A 12 -0.03 1.56 -2.64
N TYR A 13 0.05 0.25 -2.77
CA TYR A 13 1.23 -0.51 -2.38
C TYR A 13 1.94 -1.04 -3.61
N VAL A 14 3.23 -0.84 -3.64
CA VAL A 14 4.09 -1.39 -4.69
C VAL A 14 4.82 -2.61 -4.13
N TRP A 15 4.78 -3.69 -4.87
CA TRP A 15 5.50 -4.90 -4.52
C TRP A 15 6.87 -4.87 -5.18
N LEU A 16 7.90 -4.80 -4.35
CA LEU A 16 9.27 -4.69 -4.84
C LEU A 16 9.90 -6.06 -5.12
N GLY A 17 9.12 -7.12 -4.99
CA GLY A 17 9.58 -8.47 -5.22
C GLY A 17 10.04 -9.16 -3.95
N ALA A 18 10.07 -10.49 -4.01
CA ALA A 18 10.63 -11.29 -2.94
C ALA A 18 12.11 -11.48 -3.25
N MET A 19 12.96 -10.79 -2.53
CA MET A 19 14.39 -11.08 -2.61
C MET A 19 14.71 -12.13 -1.57
N PRO A 20 15.31 -13.24 -1.96
CA PRO A 20 15.80 -14.19 -0.96
C PRO A 20 16.93 -13.50 -0.22
N SER A 21 16.66 -13.15 1.01
CA SER A 21 17.72 -12.71 1.90
C SER A 21 18.00 -13.83 2.88
N TYR A 22 19.27 -13.97 3.20
CA TYR A 22 19.71 -14.99 4.14
C TYR A 22 20.18 -14.27 5.39
N ASP A 23 19.77 -14.77 6.55
CA ASP A 23 20.29 -14.26 7.80
C ASP A 23 21.66 -14.92 8.08
N ILE A 24 22.25 -14.58 9.22
CA ILE A 24 23.55 -15.10 9.61
C ILE A 24 23.54 -16.63 9.72
N GLU A 25 22.40 -17.22 9.96
CA GLU A 25 22.24 -18.66 10.07
C GLU A 25 21.86 -19.33 8.76
N LEU A 26 21.90 -18.59 7.66
CA LEU A 26 21.57 -19.06 6.32
C LEU A 26 20.15 -19.56 6.16
N ARG A 27 19.22 -19.02 6.95
CA ARG A 27 17.82 -19.32 6.78
C ARG A 27 17.21 -18.39 5.72
N PRO A 28 16.50 -18.94 4.75
CA PRO A 28 15.86 -18.08 3.76
C PRO A 28 14.74 -17.30 4.42
N ILE A 29 14.85 -15.99 4.39
CA ILE A 29 13.79 -15.11 4.86
C ILE A 29 13.05 -14.63 3.63
N LEU A 30 11.81 -15.10 3.47
CA LEU A 30 10.94 -14.61 2.42
C LEU A 30 10.29 -13.33 2.89
N GLU A 31 10.98 -12.24 2.70
CA GLU A 31 10.39 -10.94 2.95
C GLU A 31 9.66 -10.46 1.71
N GLN A 32 8.34 -10.36 1.82
CA GLN A 32 7.57 -9.63 0.82
C GLN A 32 7.76 -8.16 1.09
N ARG A 33 8.53 -7.53 0.26
CA ARG A 33 8.74 -6.09 0.38
C ARG A 33 7.63 -5.36 -0.34
N THR A 34 6.77 -4.74 0.44
CA THR A 34 5.78 -3.83 -0.07
C THR A 34 6.08 -2.44 0.46
N LYS A 35 5.87 -1.46 -0.39
CA LYS A 35 6.07 -0.07 -0.01
C LYS A 35 4.80 0.71 -0.28
N LEU A 36 4.37 1.47 0.71
CA LEU A 36 3.24 2.39 0.53
C LEU A 36 3.71 3.59 -0.28
N VAL A 37 3.12 3.78 -1.45
CA VAL A 37 3.45 4.89 -2.32
C VAL A 37 2.63 6.12 -1.96
N GLY A 38 1.34 5.92 -1.69
CA GLY A 38 0.48 7.03 -1.33
C GLY A 38 -0.93 6.58 -1.01
N GLU A 39 -1.74 7.51 -0.56
CA GLU A 39 -3.13 7.26 -0.27
C GLU A 39 -3.98 8.21 -1.11
N TYR A 40 -5.07 7.71 -1.65
CA TYR A 40 -5.93 8.46 -2.56
C TYR A 40 -7.37 8.34 -2.11
N GLU A 41 -8.14 9.36 -2.40
CA GLU A 41 -9.54 9.40 -1.97
C GLU A 41 -10.45 8.57 -2.86
N THR A 42 -10.05 8.31 -4.10
CA THR A 42 -10.84 7.55 -5.03
C THR A 42 -10.04 6.39 -5.62
N GLN A 43 -10.74 5.33 -5.99
CA GLN A 43 -10.14 4.19 -6.64
C GLN A 43 -9.53 4.57 -7.99
N ALA A 44 -10.23 5.40 -8.74
CA ALA A 44 -9.76 5.82 -10.05
C ALA A 44 -8.42 6.53 -9.96
N ARG A 45 -8.26 7.38 -8.95
CA ARG A 45 -7.00 8.10 -8.72
C ARG A 45 -5.87 7.14 -8.36
N CYS A 46 -6.17 6.17 -7.51
CA CYS A 46 -5.21 5.16 -7.12
C CYS A 46 -4.77 4.32 -8.32
N GLU A 47 -5.72 3.91 -9.16
CA GLU A 47 -5.40 3.13 -10.35
C GLU A 47 -4.59 3.92 -11.36
N GLU A 48 -4.86 5.21 -11.50
CA GLU A 48 -4.09 6.08 -12.36
C GLU A 48 -2.62 6.11 -11.91
N GLU A 49 -2.40 6.26 -10.61
CA GLU A 49 -1.04 6.25 -10.08
C GLU A 49 -0.41 4.86 -10.13
N ARG A 50 -1.23 3.82 -9.95
CA ARG A 50 -0.75 2.45 -10.08
C ARG A 50 -0.19 2.17 -11.47
N ASN A 51 -0.82 2.70 -12.50
CA ASN A 51 -0.41 2.48 -13.88
C ASN A 51 0.93 3.14 -14.20
N LYS A 52 1.36 4.09 -13.37
CA LYS A 52 2.65 4.75 -13.54
C LYS A 52 3.80 3.99 -12.90
N GLN A 53 3.49 2.96 -12.13
CA GLN A 53 4.50 2.20 -11.43
C GLN A 53 5.15 1.17 -12.34
N LEU A 54 6.46 1.00 -12.19
CA LEU A 54 7.21 0.00 -12.94
C LEU A 54 7.06 -1.40 -12.35
N TYR A 55 6.58 -1.49 -11.13
CA TYR A 55 6.42 -2.75 -10.42
C TYR A 55 4.95 -3.08 -10.27
N VAL A 56 4.69 -4.33 -9.86
CA VAL A 56 3.32 -4.73 -9.56
C VAL A 56 2.84 -3.91 -8.37
N ALA A 57 1.69 -3.28 -8.54
CA ALA A 57 1.12 -2.41 -7.53
C ALA A 57 -0.35 -2.76 -7.32
N ARG A 58 -0.83 -2.54 -6.12
CA ARG A 58 -2.22 -2.81 -5.77
C ARG A 58 -2.82 -1.63 -5.04
N CYS A 59 -4.07 -1.34 -5.37
CA CYS A 59 -4.88 -0.38 -4.64
C CYS A 59 -5.74 -1.14 -3.64
N ILE A 60 -5.53 -0.87 -2.37
CA ILE A 60 -6.24 -1.57 -1.30
C ILE A 60 -7.13 -0.55 -0.59
N PRO A 61 -8.45 -0.78 -0.55
CA PRO A 61 -9.35 0.11 0.19
C PRO A 61 -9.11 -0.06 1.69
N ARG A 62 -9.04 1.06 2.38
CA ARG A 62 -8.81 1.08 3.80
C ARG A 62 -9.74 2.08 4.45
N GLN A 63 -10.40 1.65 5.51
CA GLN A 63 -11.21 2.56 6.31
C GLN A 63 -10.32 3.36 7.24
N THR A 64 -10.57 4.65 7.26
CA THR A 64 -9.90 5.54 8.19
C THR A 64 -10.92 6.50 8.77
N GLU A 65 -10.61 7.05 9.91
CA GLU A 65 -11.46 8.00 10.58
C GLU A 65 -10.92 9.40 10.36
N ARG A 66 -11.79 10.30 9.96
CA ARG A 66 -11.46 11.71 9.84
C ARG A 66 -12.39 12.51 10.74
N LYS A 67 -11.81 13.44 11.45
CA LYS A 67 -12.58 14.40 12.23
C LYS A 67 -13.01 15.55 11.33
N GLN A 68 -14.27 15.84 11.39
CA GLN A 68 -14.80 17.01 10.73
C GLN A 68 -14.81 18.21 11.68
#